data_9036ef3a00492d391707af3bc0ee8c97
#
_entry.id   9036ef3a00492d391707af3bc0ee8c97
#
_cell.length_a   1.000
_cell.length_b   1.000
_cell.length_c   1.000
_cell.angle_alpha   90.00
_cell.angle_beta   90.00
_cell.angle_gamma   90.00
#
_symmetry.space_group_name_H-M   'P 1'
#
loop_
_entity.id
_entity.type
_entity.pdbx_description
1 polymer ?
#
loop_
_entity_poly.entity_id
_entity_poly.type
_entity_poly.pdbx_seq_one_letter_code
_entity_poly.pdbx_strand_id
1 'polypeptide(L)'
;MAQKIIDLTVELTNNMPCHKFFPRPVIIPHFTHDDMESWGNGTPEDPLGGCTTYLGMVDHVGTHIDAFCHTKRGGLSIEQMPLDMFMGKAVCLDMRHIPDLGDTDVKDFETAEKKGGVKIDGHIVLICSGLHQRHFPTDKVVWSNPGITAEATHWLADRSRVHGVEGPSTDRPNHNLFPNHRVCRDRGITHYEWLCNLEELVGKGEFYFQGLPLRVKGGSGSPVRAVATLD
;
A
#
# COMPACT_ATOMS: atom_id res chain seq x y z
N MET A 1 13.57 21.84 12.96
CA MET A 1 12.73 20.97 13.83
C MET A 1 12.99 19.52 13.41
N ALA A 2 12.80 18.54 14.30
CA ALA A 2 12.96 17.13 13.90
C ALA A 2 11.82 16.78 12.92
N GLN A 3 12.14 16.15 11.79
CA GLN A 3 11.15 15.67 10.84
C GLN A 3 10.23 14.64 11.51
N LYS A 4 8.91 14.76 11.32
CA LYS A 4 7.95 13.75 11.78
C LYS A 4 7.78 12.68 10.71
N ILE A 5 8.09 11.42 11.05
CA ILE A 5 7.84 10.28 10.18
C ILE A 5 6.54 9.61 10.63
N ILE A 6 5.65 9.37 9.68
CA ILE A 6 4.39 8.63 9.89
C ILE A 6 4.51 7.29 9.15
N ASP A 7 4.29 6.21 9.87
CA ASP A 7 4.25 4.86 9.31
C ASP A 7 2.86 4.60 8.71
N LEU A 8 2.86 4.27 7.43
CA LEU A 8 1.63 4.04 6.65
C LEU A 8 1.42 2.54 6.35
N THR A 9 2.10 1.68 7.08
CA THR A 9 2.16 0.24 6.80
C THR A 9 1.33 -0.54 7.81
N VAL A 10 0.43 -1.40 7.34
CA VAL A 10 -0.28 -2.34 8.21
C VAL A 10 0.67 -3.38 8.79
N GLU A 11 0.47 -3.74 10.04
CA GLU A 11 1.25 -4.79 10.69
C GLU A 11 0.94 -6.15 10.05
N LEU A 12 2.00 -6.88 9.66
CA LEU A 12 1.88 -8.23 9.14
C LEU A 12 1.70 -9.23 10.28
N THR A 13 0.60 -9.98 10.26
CA THR A 13 0.31 -11.05 11.22
C THR A 13 -0.23 -12.29 10.51
N ASN A 14 -0.08 -13.47 11.13
CA ASN A 14 -0.61 -14.73 10.58
C ASN A 14 -2.13 -14.71 10.31
N ASN A 15 -2.87 -13.88 11.04
CA ASN A 15 -4.33 -13.84 10.98
C ASN A 15 -4.90 -12.57 10.35
N MET A 16 -4.04 -11.71 9.76
CA MET A 16 -4.52 -10.48 9.14
C MET A 16 -5.51 -10.78 8.01
N PRO A 17 -6.47 -9.89 7.78
CA PRO A 17 -7.33 -9.98 6.61
C PRO A 17 -6.51 -9.97 5.32
N CYS A 18 -6.94 -10.75 4.33
CA CYS A 18 -6.38 -10.70 2.98
C CYS A 18 -7.46 -11.00 1.94
N HIS A 19 -7.17 -10.71 0.69
CA HIS A 19 -8.11 -10.98 -0.40
C HIS A 19 -8.43 -12.49 -0.44
N LYS A 20 -9.69 -12.85 -0.73
CA LYS A 20 -10.21 -14.23 -0.68
C LYS A 20 -9.44 -15.27 -1.50
N PHE A 21 -8.70 -14.84 -2.51
CA PHE A 21 -7.90 -15.72 -3.36
C PHE A 21 -6.47 -15.92 -2.86
N PHE A 22 -6.06 -15.19 -1.82
CA PHE A 22 -4.70 -15.25 -1.30
C PHE A 22 -4.65 -16.02 0.02
N PRO A 23 -3.65 -16.88 0.23
CA PRO A 23 -3.39 -17.43 1.54
C PRO A 23 -2.97 -16.32 2.51
N ARG A 24 -3.31 -16.49 3.78
CA ARG A 24 -2.82 -15.59 4.84
C ARG A 24 -1.30 -15.72 4.98
N PRO A 25 -0.61 -14.68 5.44
CA PRO A 25 0.82 -14.76 5.72
C PRO A 25 1.14 -15.90 6.70
N VAL A 26 2.31 -16.47 6.53
CA VAL A 26 2.88 -17.46 7.46
C VAL A 26 4.13 -16.86 8.07
N ILE A 27 4.06 -16.52 9.34
CA ILE A 27 5.14 -15.89 10.12
C ILE A 27 5.40 -16.82 11.30
N ILE A 28 6.49 -17.56 11.23
CA ILE A 28 6.86 -18.54 12.26
C ILE A 28 8.36 -18.42 12.62
N PRO A 29 8.75 -18.68 13.87
CA PRO A 29 10.16 -18.83 14.19
C PRO A 29 10.80 -19.91 13.32
N HIS A 30 11.93 -19.61 12.71
CA HIS A 30 12.73 -20.59 11.98
C HIS A 30 13.72 -21.27 12.92
N PHE A 31 14.45 -20.47 13.70
CA PHE A 31 15.17 -20.92 14.90
C PHE A 31 15.15 -19.82 15.96
N THR A 32 15.33 -20.24 17.21
CA THR A 32 15.30 -19.41 18.41
C THR A 32 16.71 -19.12 18.93
N HIS A 33 16.84 -18.25 19.93
CA HIS A 33 18.11 -18.02 20.63
C HIS A 33 18.65 -19.30 21.24
N ASP A 34 17.81 -20.09 21.91
CA ASP A 34 18.21 -21.37 22.53
C ASP A 34 18.78 -22.37 21.52
N ASP A 35 18.15 -22.43 20.31
CA ASP A 35 18.65 -23.27 19.23
C ASP A 35 20.07 -22.87 18.84
N MET A 36 20.33 -21.56 18.62
CA MET A 36 21.62 -21.06 18.22
C MET A 36 22.70 -21.21 19.28
N GLU A 37 22.36 -21.01 20.56
CA GLU A 37 23.23 -21.25 21.70
C GLU A 37 23.62 -22.72 21.79
N SER A 38 22.66 -23.64 21.56
CA SER A 38 22.92 -25.10 21.56
C SER A 38 23.92 -25.53 20.48
N TRP A 39 24.13 -24.72 19.43
CA TRP A 39 25.14 -24.98 18.39
C TRP A 39 26.56 -24.61 18.82
N GLY A 40 26.74 -24.09 20.04
CA GLY A 40 28.05 -23.75 20.61
C GLY A 40 28.66 -22.46 20.10
N ASN A 41 27.82 -21.52 19.67
CA ASN A 41 28.28 -20.18 19.29
C ASN A 41 28.63 -19.34 20.51
N GLY A 42 29.63 -18.47 20.39
CA GLY A 42 30.14 -17.68 21.52
C GLY A 42 31.12 -18.47 22.42
N THR A 43 31.18 -18.10 23.70
CA THR A 43 31.94 -18.84 24.73
C THR A 43 30.99 -19.42 25.76
N PRO A 44 31.41 -20.40 26.59
CA PRO A 44 30.58 -20.93 27.67
C PRO A 44 30.06 -19.85 28.66
N GLU A 45 30.87 -18.79 28.86
CA GLU A 45 30.56 -17.68 29.76
C GLU A 45 29.74 -16.58 29.10
N ASP A 46 29.78 -16.50 27.76
CA ASP A 46 29.03 -15.50 26.94
C ASP A 46 28.53 -16.17 25.64
N PRO A 47 27.50 -17.00 25.72
CA PRO A 47 26.93 -17.67 24.55
C PRO A 47 26.28 -16.67 23.61
N LEU A 48 26.52 -16.80 22.30
CA LEU A 48 25.91 -15.94 21.27
C LEU A 48 24.62 -16.59 20.74
N GLY A 49 23.51 -16.11 21.23
CA GLY A 49 22.19 -16.44 20.69
C GLY A 49 21.78 -15.59 19.50
N GLY A 50 20.82 -16.07 18.75
CA GLY A 50 20.19 -15.33 17.65
C GLY A 50 18.89 -15.99 17.27
N CYS A 51 18.03 -15.26 16.54
CA CYS A 51 16.78 -15.85 16.07
C CYS A 51 16.52 -15.42 14.63
N THR A 52 15.78 -16.25 13.90
CA THR A 52 15.29 -15.93 12.57
C THR A 52 13.82 -16.28 12.46
N THR A 53 13.14 -15.56 11.58
CA THR A 53 11.73 -15.77 11.30
C THR A 53 11.56 -16.16 9.83
N TYR A 54 10.82 -17.23 9.59
CA TYR A 54 10.34 -17.55 8.25
C TYR A 54 9.12 -16.69 7.96
N LEU A 55 9.17 -15.97 6.82
CA LEU A 55 8.07 -15.17 6.30
C LEU A 55 7.67 -15.71 4.93
N GLY A 56 6.47 -16.28 4.83
CA GLY A 56 5.86 -16.72 3.58
C GLY A 56 4.58 -15.93 3.31
N MET A 57 4.49 -15.26 2.17
CA MET A 57 3.30 -14.48 1.79
C MET A 57 3.24 -14.25 0.27
N VAL A 58 2.04 -13.95 -0.21
CA VAL A 58 1.85 -13.44 -1.59
C VAL A 58 2.28 -11.98 -1.64
N ASP A 59 2.84 -11.55 -2.75
CA ASP A 59 3.37 -10.19 -2.98
C ASP A 59 2.30 -9.08 -2.93
N HIS A 60 1.01 -9.44 -2.94
CA HIS A 60 -0.15 -8.54 -2.81
C HIS A 60 -0.86 -8.66 -1.44
N VAL A 61 -0.15 -9.00 -0.38
CA VAL A 61 -0.71 -9.09 0.98
C VAL A 61 -0.06 -8.06 1.90
N GLY A 62 -0.87 -7.38 2.73
CA GLY A 62 -0.44 -6.24 3.53
C GLY A 62 -0.19 -5.00 2.68
N THR A 63 0.47 -3.99 3.23
CA THR A 63 0.80 -2.79 2.46
C THR A 63 1.80 -3.13 1.36
N HIS A 64 1.40 -2.92 0.13
CA HIS A 64 2.18 -3.29 -1.07
C HIS A 64 1.97 -2.31 -2.22
N ILE A 65 2.77 -2.47 -3.26
CA ILE A 65 2.61 -1.79 -4.54
C ILE A 65 2.51 -2.79 -5.67
N ASP A 66 1.66 -2.52 -6.65
CA ASP A 66 1.50 -3.33 -7.85
C ASP A 66 2.57 -3.01 -8.90
N ALA A 67 3.08 -4.05 -9.56
CA ALA A 67 3.89 -3.90 -10.75
C ALA A 67 3.03 -3.86 -12.02
N PHE A 68 3.54 -3.30 -13.11
CA PHE A 68 2.78 -3.24 -14.37
C PHE A 68 2.44 -4.63 -14.92
N CYS A 69 3.27 -5.64 -14.65
CA CYS A 69 2.98 -7.01 -15.11
C CYS A 69 1.81 -7.66 -14.36
N HIS A 70 1.36 -7.11 -13.21
CA HIS A 70 0.20 -7.64 -12.48
C HIS A 70 -1.05 -7.72 -13.37
N THR A 71 -1.33 -6.67 -14.08
CA THR A 71 -2.54 -6.57 -14.94
C THR A 71 -2.23 -6.54 -16.43
N LYS A 72 -0.95 -6.44 -16.82
CA LYS A 72 -0.51 -6.36 -18.22
C LYS A 72 0.47 -7.46 -18.57
N ARG A 73 0.05 -8.41 -19.42
CA ARG A 73 0.97 -9.44 -19.93
C ARG A 73 2.16 -8.79 -20.64
N GLY A 74 3.38 -9.13 -20.20
CA GLY A 74 4.63 -8.53 -20.72
C GLY A 74 4.89 -7.11 -20.21
N GLY A 75 4.14 -6.61 -19.21
CA GLY A 75 4.46 -5.40 -18.46
C GLY A 75 5.74 -5.56 -17.64
N LEU A 76 6.29 -4.44 -17.16
CA LEU A 76 7.47 -4.47 -16.29
C LEU A 76 7.12 -5.14 -14.96
N SER A 77 7.97 -6.07 -14.53
CA SER A 77 7.94 -6.62 -13.19
C SER A 77 8.53 -5.62 -12.17
N ILE A 78 8.29 -5.87 -10.89
CA ILE A 78 8.58 -4.89 -9.83
C ILE A 78 10.03 -4.40 -9.82
N GLU A 79 10.99 -5.29 -10.04
CA GLU A 79 12.42 -4.97 -10.07
C GLU A 79 12.86 -4.18 -11.31
N GLN A 80 11.99 -4.10 -12.31
CA GLN A 80 12.22 -3.36 -13.56
C GLN A 80 11.58 -1.97 -13.55
N MET A 81 10.70 -1.70 -12.60
CA MET A 81 10.03 -0.40 -12.52
C MET A 81 10.99 0.69 -12.04
N PRO A 82 10.85 1.94 -12.55
CA PRO A 82 11.69 3.05 -12.13
C PRO A 82 11.51 3.39 -10.64
N LEU A 83 12.60 3.61 -9.91
CA LEU A 83 12.56 3.89 -8.47
C LEU A 83 11.87 5.21 -8.11
N ASP A 84 11.86 6.17 -9.02
CA ASP A 84 11.16 7.45 -8.86
C ASP A 84 9.63 7.34 -8.85
N MET A 85 9.08 6.15 -9.14
CA MET A 85 7.66 5.86 -8.94
C MET A 85 7.32 5.51 -7.49
N PHE A 86 8.33 5.13 -6.70
CA PHE A 86 8.12 4.61 -5.34
C PHE A 86 8.38 5.63 -4.24
N MET A 87 8.82 6.82 -4.60
CA MET A 87 9.10 7.89 -3.66
C MET A 87 8.98 9.27 -4.33
N GLY A 88 8.60 10.27 -3.58
CA GLY A 88 8.48 11.63 -4.07
C GLY A 88 7.54 12.49 -3.25
N LYS A 89 7.27 13.68 -3.76
CA LYS A 89 6.27 14.57 -3.22
C LYS A 89 4.89 13.92 -3.30
N ALA A 90 4.12 14.04 -2.23
CA ALA A 90 2.81 13.44 -2.12
C ALA A 90 1.81 14.38 -1.45
N VAL A 91 0.54 14.11 -1.70
CA VAL A 91 -0.60 14.75 -1.03
C VAL A 91 -1.59 13.70 -0.58
N CYS A 92 -2.33 13.97 0.49
CA CYS A 92 -3.38 13.10 0.99
C CYS A 92 -4.75 13.78 0.86
N LEU A 93 -5.65 13.14 0.14
CA LEU A 93 -7.01 13.63 -0.11
C LEU A 93 -8.00 12.98 0.85
N ASP A 94 -8.84 13.80 1.50
CA ASP A 94 -9.89 13.34 2.41
C ASP A 94 -11.11 12.84 1.62
N MET A 95 -11.26 11.53 1.54
CA MET A 95 -12.39 10.84 0.89
C MET A 95 -13.29 10.10 1.88
N ARG A 96 -13.21 10.43 3.19
CA ARG A 96 -13.99 9.75 4.24
C ARG A 96 -15.49 9.93 4.14
N HIS A 97 -15.96 10.82 3.27
CA HIS A 97 -17.39 10.98 2.94
C HIS A 97 -17.91 9.88 2.01
N ILE A 98 -17.02 9.16 1.32
CA ILE A 98 -17.41 8.04 0.45
C ILE A 98 -17.80 6.85 1.35
N PRO A 99 -19.01 6.30 1.20
CA PRO A 99 -19.44 5.17 2.02
C PRO A 99 -18.75 3.87 1.62
N ASP A 100 -18.87 2.85 2.47
CA ASP A 100 -18.47 1.49 2.14
C ASP A 100 -19.11 1.08 0.79
N LEU A 101 -18.31 0.47 -0.09
CA LEU A 101 -18.70 0.06 -1.44
C LEU A 101 -19.16 1.23 -2.36
N GLY A 102 -18.90 2.47 -1.95
CA GLY A 102 -19.17 3.65 -2.78
C GLY A 102 -18.16 3.79 -3.93
N ASP A 103 -18.53 4.58 -4.93
CA ASP A 103 -17.63 4.98 -6.00
C ASP A 103 -17.06 6.37 -5.71
N THR A 104 -15.76 6.53 -5.97
CA THR A 104 -15.07 7.82 -5.96
C THR A 104 -14.96 8.31 -7.40
N ASP A 105 -15.56 9.45 -7.70
CA ASP A 105 -15.54 10.03 -9.04
C ASP A 105 -14.67 11.30 -9.14
N VAL A 106 -14.60 11.91 -10.32
CA VAL A 106 -13.79 13.11 -10.58
C VAL A 106 -14.17 14.26 -9.65
N LYS A 107 -15.47 14.45 -9.40
CA LYS A 107 -15.98 15.55 -8.58
C LYS A 107 -15.54 15.43 -7.12
N ASP A 108 -15.40 14.19 -6.61
CA ASP A 108 -14.89 13.95 -5.27
C ASP A 108 -13.42 14.39 -5.16
N PHE A 109 -12.60 14.04 -6.17
CA PHE A 109 -11.20 14.47 -6.25
C PHE A 109 -11.06 15.99 -6.31
N GLU A 110 -11.80 16.66 -7.20
CA GLU A 110 -11.80 18.13 -7.33
C GLU A 110 -12.24 18.82 -6.03
N THR A 111 -13.25 18.24 -5.37
CA THR A 111 -13.75 18.76 -4.08
C THR A 111 -12.72 18.59 -2.98
N ALA A 112 -12.04 17.44 -2.93
CA ALA A 112 -11.01 17.17 -1.93
C ALA A 112 -9.75 18.04 -2.15
N GLU A 113 -9.30 18.24 -3.39
CA GLU A 113 -8.24 19.21 -3.72
C GLU A 113 -8.56 20.61 -3.20
N LYS A 114 -9.76 21.10 -3.53
CA LYS A 114 -10.23 22.44 -3.12
C LYS A 114 -10.31 22.55 -1.60
N LYS A 115 -10.88 21.56 -0.92
CA LYS A 115 -11.05 21.55 0.53
C LYS A 115 -9.69 21.44 1.24
N GLY A 116 -8.78 20.64 0.72
CA GLY A 116 -7.42 20.46 1.27
C GLY A 116 -6.46 21.58 0.92
N GLY A 117 -6.80 22.46 -0.03
CA GLY A 117 -5.91 23.51 -0.51
C GLY A 117 -4.66 22.98 -1.23
N VAL A 118 -4.76 21.79 -1.83
CA VAL A 118 -3.65 21.11 -2.50
C VAL A 118 -3.95 20.86 -3.97
N LYS A 119 -2.91 20.57 -4.76
CA LYS A 119 -2.99 20.08 -6.13
C LYS A 119 -2.30 18.74 -6.23
N ILE A 120 -2.84 17.84 -7.05
CA ILE A 120 -2.26 16.51 -7.22
C ILE A 120 -1.25 16.41 -8.36
N ASP A 121 -1.15 17.44 -9.20
CA ASP A 121 -0.30 17.40 -10.40
C ASP A 121 1.16 17.12 -10.05
N GLY A 122 1.70 16.01 -10.57
CA GLY A 122 3.07 15.59 -10.33
C GLY A 122 3.34 14.94 -8.96
N HIS A 123 2.31 14.74 -8.14
CA HIS A 123 2.43 14.12 -6.81
C HIS A 123 2.01 12.66 -6.80
N ILE A 124 2.50 11.90 -5.82
CA ILE A 124 1.88 10.66 -5.38
C ILE A 124 0.61 11.02 -4.61
N VAL A 125 -0.52 10.41 -4.96
CA VAL A 125 -1.83 10.78 -4.42
C VAL A 125 -2.32 9.72 -3.44
N LEU A 126 -2.36 10.02 -2.15
CA LEU A 126 -2.91 9.13 -1.13
C LEU A 126 -4.38 9.46 -0.88
N ILE A 127 -5.21 8.44 -0.77
CA ILE A 127 -6.67 8.54 -0.71
C ILE A 127 -7.15 8.01 0.64
N CYS A 128 -7.43 8.93 1.58
CA CYS A 128 -7.93 8.62 2.91
C CYS A 128 -9.44 8.37 2.85
N SER A 129 -9.85 7.14 2.81
CA SER A 129 -11.25 6.72 2.86
C SER A 129 -11.77 6.49 4.28
N GLY A 130 -10.86 6.34 5.26
CA GLY A 130 -11.18 5.94 6.64
C GLY A 130 -11.55 4.45 6.76
N LEU A 131 -11.31 3.66 5.72
CA LEU A 131 -11.65 2.24 5.69
C LEU A 131 -10.89 1.45 6.75
N HIS A 132 -9.59 1.75 6.90
CA HIS A 132 -8.73 1.09 7.88
C HIS A 132 -9.27 1.29 9.31
N GLN A 133 -9.57 2.52 9.72
CA GLN A 133 -10.10 2.80 11.07
C GLN A 133 -11.47 2.15 11.31
N ARG A 134 -12.30 2.06 10.25
CA ARG A 134 -13.64 1.48 10.41
C ARG A 134 -13.64 -0.03 10.53
N HIS A 135 -12.74 -0.72 9.85
CA HIS A 135 -12.89 -2.17 9.64
C HIS A 135 -11.68 -3.03 9.97
N PHE A 136 -10.45 -2.49 9.93
CA PHE A 136 -9.27 -3.28 10.30
C PHE A 136 -9.24 -3.54 11.83
N PRO A 137 -8.86 -4.73 12.33
CA PRO A 137 -8.28 -5.86 11.61
C PRO A 137 -9.29 -6.98 11.25
N THR A 138 -10.54 -6.64 11.01
CA THR A 138 -11.55 -7.66 10.66
C THR A 138 -11.61 -7.90 9.14
N ASP A 139 -12.05 -9.10 8.73
CA ASP A 139 -12.26 -9.44 7.32
C ASP A 139 -13.25 -8.49 6.60
N LYS A 140 -14.01 -7.69 7.36
CA LYS A 140 -14.92 -6.69 6.80
C LYS A 140 -14.20 -5.66 5.94
N VAL A 141 -12.94 -5.34 6.24
CA VAL A 141 -12.11 -4.43 5.44
C VAL A 141 -12.02 -4.89 3.97
N VAL A 142 -11.98 -6.21 3.73
CA VAL A 142 -11.86 -6.80 2.38
C VAL A 142 -13.13 -6.63 1.56
N TRP A 143 -14.28 -6.54 2.23
CA TRP A 143 -15.59 -6.53 1.58
C TRP A 143 -16.26 -5.17 1.55
N SER A 144 -15.62 -4.15 2.14
CA SER A 144 -16.21 -2.82 2.33
C SER A 144 -15.47 -1.71 1.61
N ASN A 145 -14.33 -1.99 0.94
CA ASN A 145 -13.56 -0.91 0.32
C ASN A 145 -14.34 -0.20 -0.80
N PRO A 146 -14.29 1.15 -0.82
CA PRO A 146 -14.78 1.94 -1.95
C PRO A 146 -13.91 1.70 -3.18
N GLY A 147 -14.43 2.02 -4.36
CA GLY A 147 -13.70 1.94 -5.61
C GLY A 147 -13.49 3.29 -6.26
N ILE A 148 -12.58 3.35 -7.21
CA ILE A 148 -12.33 4.53 -8.04
C ILE A 148 -12.90 4.23 -9.43
N THR A 149 -13.75 5.13 -9.95
CA THR A 149 -14.34 4.95 -11.27
C THR A 149 -13.29 5.01 -12.38
N ALA A 150 -13.59 4.42 -13.54
CA ALA A 150 -12.68 4.52 -14.71
C ALA A 150 -12.42 5.98 -15.11
N GLU A 151 -13.45 6.82 -15.09
CA GLU A 151 -13.33 8.25 -15.40
C GLU A 151 -12.39 8.96 -14.43
N ALA A 152 -12.59 8.75 -13.13
CA ALA A 152 -11.73 9.31 -12.10
C ALA A 152 -10.28 8.79 -12.20
N THR A 153 -10.10 7.52 -12.60
CA THR A 153 -8.76 6.96 -12.82
C THR A 153 -8.07 7.58 -14.03
N HIS A 154 -8.80 7.84 -15.12
CA HIS A 154 -8.26 8.61 -16.25
C HIS A 154 -7.85 10.02 -15.83
N TRP A 155 -8.70 10.70 -15.05
CA TRP A 155 -8.42 12.02 -14.51
C TRP A 155 -7.16 12.03 -13.61
N LEU A 156 -6.98 11.00 -12.76
CA LEU A 156 -5.77 10.80 -11.97
C LEU A 156 -4.55 10.58 -12.88
N ALA A 157 -4.67 9.72 -13.89
CA ALA A 157 -3.56 9.36 -14.79
C ALA A 157 -3.04 10.53 -15.63
N ASP A 158 -3.86 11.56 -15.86
CA ASP A 158 -3.43 12.81 -16.51
C ASP A 158 -2.55 13.68 -15.61
N ARG A 159 -2.53 13.43 -14.29
CA ARG A 159 -1.93 14.29 -13.26
C ARG A 159 -0.90 13.59 -12.38
N SER A 160 -1.05 12.29 -12.18
CA SER A 160 -0.23 11.49 -11.27
C SER A 160 0.14 10.15 -11.91
N ARG A 161 1.32 9.64 -11.58
CA ARG A 161 1.76 8.30 -11.99
C ARG A 161 1.45 7.23 -10.96
N VAL A 162 1.17 7.64 -9.70
CA VAL A 162 1.00 6.72 -8.57
C VAL A 162 -0.07 7.24 -7.62
N HIS A 163 -0.98 6.40 -7.23
CA HIS A 163 -1.91 6.68 -6.14
C HIS A 163 -1.87 5.58 -5.08
N GLY A 164 -2.54 5.78 -3.94
CA GLY A 164 -2.56 4.79 -2.87
C GLY A 164 -3.85 4.85 -2.08
N VAL A 165 -4.34 3.68 -1.64
CA VAL A 165 -5.59 3.50 -0.91
C VAL A 165 -5.41 2.70 0.37
N GLU A 166 -6.36 2.80 1.30
CA GLU A 166 -6.41 2.00 2.52
C GLU A 166 -6.98 0.60 2.31
N GLY A 167 -7.67 0.39 1.21
CA GLY A 167 -8.31 -0.88 0.88
C GLY A 167 -7.36 -1.92 0.31
N PRO A 168 -7.81 -3.19 0.28
CA PRO A 168 -7.10 -4.30 -0.38
C PRO A 168 -7.24 -4.27 -1.91
N SER A 169 -7.87 -3.24 -2.43
CA SER A 169 -8.02 -2.98 -3.86
C SER A 169 -8.41 -1.51 -4.08
N THR A 170 -8.05 -0.98 -5.22
CA THR A 170 -8.55 0.29 -5.75
C THR A 170 -9.92 0.16 -6.43
N ASP A 171 -10.38 -1.06 -6.64
CA ASP A 171 -11.71 -1.40 -7.17
C ASP A 171 -12.59 -1.99 -6.08
N ARG A 172 -13.92 -1.78 -6.17
CA ARG A 172 -14.87 -2.38 -5.24
C ARG A 172 -14.85 -3.92 -5.33
N PRO A 173 -14.98 -4.65 -4.21
CA PRO A 173 -14.92 -6.11 -4.20
C PRO A 173 -16.04 -6.79 -4.99
N ASN A 174 -17.12 -6.07 -5.27
CA ASN A 174 -18.27 -6.55 -6.06
C ASN A 174 -18.26 -6.05 -7.52
N HIS A 175 -17.17 -5.44 -7.99
CA HIS A 175 -17.07 -4.90 -9.35
C HIS A 175 -16.13 -5.76 -10.22
N ASN A 176 -16.69 -6.76 -10.89
CA ASN A 176 -15.92 -7.78 -11.64
C ASN A 176 -15.14 -7.24 -12.87
N LEU A 177 -15.33 -5.98 -13.25
CA LEU A 177 -14.65 -5.40 -14.41
C LEU A 177 -13.34 -4.67 -14.04
N PHE A 178 -13.06 -4.47 -12.76
CA PHE A 178 -11.85 -3.83 -12.27
C PHE A 178 -11.50 -2.51 -13.02
N PRO A 179 -12.39 -1.49 -12.98
CA PRO A 179 -12.24 -0.29 -13.80
C PRO A 179 -10.95 0.48 -13.53
N ASN A 180 -10.54 0.62 -12.25
CA ASN A 180 -9.30 1.30 -11.91
C ASN A 180 -8.08 0.52 -12.43
N HIS A 181 -7.97 -0.77 -12.13
CA HIS A 181 -6.86 -1.58 -12.61
C HIS A 181 -6.73 -1.59 -14.14
N ARG A 182 -7.85 -1.61 -14.86
CA ARG A 182 -7.83 -1.54 -16.34
C ARG A 182 -7.25 -0.23 -16.84
N VAL A 183 -7.66 0.89 -16.27
CA VAL A 183 -7.12 2.20 -16.67
C VAL A 183 -5.66 2.31 -16.26
N CYS A 184 -5.27 1.85 -15.07
CA CYS A 184 -3.86 1.80 -14.64
C CYS A 184 -2.99 1.03 -15.64
N ARG A 185 -3.44 -0.17 -16.06
CA ARG A 185 -2.79 -0.97 -17.10
C ARG A 185 -2.61 -0.22 -18.41
N ASP A 186 -3.67 0.43 -18.89
CA ASP A 186 -3.72 1.08 -20.19
C ASP A 186 -2.96 2.41 -20.22
N ARG A 187 -2.90 3.11 -19.07
CA ARG A 187 -2.24 4.39 -18.90
C ARG A 187 -0.80 4.30 -18.36
N GLY A 188 -0.37 3.12 -17.90
CA GLY A 188 0.97 2.92 -17.33
C GLY A 188 1.17 3.68 -16.02
N ILE A 189 0.15 3.71 -15.18
CA ILE A 189 0.18 4.19 -13.79
C ILE A 189 0.03 3.01 -12.83
N THR A 190 0.37 3.18 -11.57
CA THR A 190 0.28 2.13 -10.56
C THR A 190 -0.28 2.66 -9.23
N HIS A 191 -0.45 1.76 -8.26
CA HIS A 191 -1.03 2.12 -6.97
C HIS A 191 -0.47 1.29 -5.82
N TYR A 192 -0.57 1.88 -4.61
CA TYR A 192 -0.40 1.21 -3.34
C TYR A 192 -1.75 0.78 -2.78
N GLU A 193 -1.76 -0.37 -2.14
CA GLU A 193 -2.92 -0.91 -1.43
C GLU A 193 -2.58 -1.18 0.05
N TRP A 194 -3.60 -1.28 0.90
CA TRP A 194 -3.46 -1.53 2.34
C TRP A 194 -2.63 -0.46 3.08
N LEU A 195 -2.71 0.79 2.67
CA LEU A 195 -2.15 1.88 3.47
C LEU A 195 -2.97 2.09 4.76
N CYS A 196 -2.32 2.56 5.82
CA CYS A 196 -2.98 2.94 7.08
C CYS A 196 -2.52 4.31 7.56
N ASN A 197 -3.14 4.83 8.61
CA ASN A 197 -2.81 6.11 9.25
C ASN A 197 -2.88 7.32 8.30
N LEU A 198 -3.62 7.22 7.19
CA LEU A 198 -3.74 8.31 6.21
C LEU A 198 -4.45 9.53 6.79
N GLU A 199 -5.29 9.35 7.82
CA GLU A 199 -5.95 10.44 8.53
C GLU A 199 -4.97 11.43 9.17
N GLU A 200 -3.77 10.97 9.54
CA GLU A 200 -2.72 11.85 10.07
C GLU A 200 -2.16 12.81 9.02
N LEU A 201 -2.33 12.49 7.73
CA LEU A 201 -1.84 13.27 6.60
C LEU A 201 -2.88 14.23 6.05
N VAL A 202 -4.16 14.04 6.35
CA VAL A 202 -5.24 14.90 5.87
C VAL A 202 -5.01 16.34 6.36
N GLY A 203 -5.01 17.29 5.41
CA GLY A 203 -4.81 18.71 5.71
C GLY A 203 -3.37 19.11 6.04
N LYS A 204 -2.39 18.23 5.84
CA LYS A 204 -0.96 18.56 6.06
C LYS A 204 -0.28 19.21 4.85
N GLY A 205 -1.00 19.39 3.73
CA GLY A 205 -0.41 19.90 2.52
C GLY A 205 0.46 18.86 1.82
N GLU A 206 1.55 19.33 1.21
CA GLU A 206 2.57 18.48 0.56
C GLU A 206 3.51 17.88 1.60
N PHE A 207 3.88 16.61 1.41
CA PHE A 207 4.87 15.88 2.21
C PHE A 207 5.71 14.97 1.31
N TYR A 208 6.74 14.32 1.87
CA TYR A 208 7.53 13.35 1.13
C TYR A 208 7.09 11.93 1.48
N PHE A 209 6.76 11.12 0.45
CA PHE A 209 6.34 9.72 0.58
C PHE A 209 7.44 8.79 0.10
N GLN A 210 7.59 7.65 0.77
CA GLN A 210 8.47 6.56 0.37
C GLN A 210 7.78 5.22 0.63
N GLY A 211 7.77 4.35 -0.39
CA GLY A 211 7.24 2.99 -0.32
C GLY A 211 8.02 2.07 -1.25
N LEU A 212 9.33 1.92 -0.98
CA LEU A 212 10.24 1.17 -1.85
C LEU A 212 9.93 -0.33 -1.81
N PRO A 213 9.75 -0.98 -2.98
CA PRO A 213 9.52 -2.41 -3.07
C PRO A 213 10.80 -3.22 -2.84
N LEU A 214 10.65 -4.47 -2.49
CA LEU A 214 11.70 -5.47 -2.58
C LEU A 214 12.06 -5.72 -4.05
N ARG A 215 13.34 -5.98 -4.32
CA ARG A 215 13.83 -6.28 -5.67
C ARG A 215 13.60 -7.75 -6.01
N VAL A 216 12.34 -8.17 -6.14
CA VAL A 216 11.95 -9.54 -6.43
C VAL A 216 11.93 -9.76 -7.94
N LYS A 217 12.80 -10.65 -8.46
CA LYS A 217 12.85 -10.95 -9.90
C LYS A 217 11.53 -11.55 -10.39
N GLY A 218 10.90 -10.87 -11.34
CA GLY A 218 9.62 -11.30 -11.93
C GLY A 218 8.42 -11.07 -11.02
N GLY A 219 8.56 -10.33 -9.90
CA GLY A 219 7.47 -10.05 -8.97
C GLY A 219 6.36 -9.24 -9.62
N SER A 220 5.09 -9.62 -9.36
CA SER A 220 3.91 -8.90 -9.84
C SER A 220 3.53 -7.72 -8.97
N GLY A 221 4.10 -7.62 -7.81
CA GLY A 221 3.98 -6.58 -6.81
C GLY A 221 5.06 -6.75 -5.74
N SER A 222 5.01 -5.99 -4.68
CA SER A 222 5.90 -6.17 -3.54
C SER A 222 5.32 -5.56 -2.27
N PRO A 223 5.41 -6.26 -1.13
CA PRO A 223 5.26 -5.62 0.17
C PRO A 223 6.26 -4.47 0.32
N VAL A 224 5.82 -3.43 1.02
CA VAL A 224 6.63 -2.24 1.30
C VAL A 224 6.51 -1.81 2.76
N ARG A 225 7.50 -1.09 3.29
CA ARG A 225 7.32 -0.23 4.46
C ARG A 225 7.06 1.19 3.95
N ALA A 226 5.79 1.55 3.80
CA ALA A 226 5.38 2.87 3.35
C ALA A 226 5.46 3.88 4.50
N VAL A 227 6.09 5.04 4.24
CA VAL A 227 6.22 6.11 5.23
C VAL A 227 5.97 7.47 4.59
N ALA A 228 5.46 8.41 5.38
CA ALA A 228 5.40 9.83 5.04
C ALA A 228 6.32 10.62 5.98
N THR A 229 7.08 11.56 5.42
CA THR A 229 7.91 12.51 6.18
C THR A 229 7.31 13.90 6.07
N LEU A 230 7.00 14.49 7.21
CA LEU A 230 6.49 15.86 7.34
C LEU A 230 7.62 16.79 7.81
N ASP A 231 7.69 18.00 7.23
CA ASP A 231 8.62 19.06 7.64
C ASP A 231 8.21 19.73 8.97
#